data_a2d30e70b99069c497e5367cbe33b8ca
#
_entry.id   a2d30e70b99069c497e5367cbe33b8ca
#
_cell.length_a   1.000
_cell.length_b   1.000
_cell.length_c   1.000
_cell.angle_alpha   90.00
_cell.angle_beta   90.00
_cell.angle_gamma   90.00
#
_symmetry.space_group_name_H-M   'P 1'
#
loop_
_entity.id
_entity.type
_entity.pdbx_description
1 polymer ?
#
loop_
_entity_poly.entity_id
_entity_poly.type
_entity_poly.pdbx_seq_one_letter_code
_entity_poly.pdbx_strand_id
1 'polypeptide(L)'
;MTYETSRTSERELIEICFPSSVELVVLARFTAATIGARANFDLDEIDDLRLAVDELSVSFGPLHGDTSLRYEFVRDDDTVSVRCTREPIAGPGGASQQADILDWHQARELSEQLLDELVTMHGREIVNGRSVAWLSKQRGIGPA
;
A
#
# COMPACT_ATOMS: atom_id res chain seq x y z
N MET A 1 -35.49 10.37 -20.64
CA MET A 1 -34.82 10.62 -19.34
C MET A 1 -33.37 10.22 -19.48
N THR A 2 -32.56 11.19 -19.89
CA THR A 2 -31.13 10.97 -20.06
C THR A 2 -30.49 11.09 -18.69
N TYR A 3 -30.04 9.97 -18.18
CA TYR A 3 -29.09 10.00 -17.09
C TYR A 3 -27.78 10.53 -17.67
N GLU A 4 -27.61 11.81 -17.56
CA GLU A 4 -26.27 12.31 -17.62
C GLU A 4 -25.57 11.78 -16.39
N THR A 5 -24.90 10.64 -16.56
CA THR A 5 -23.80 10.33 -15.69
C THR A 5 -22.79 11.44 -15.92
N SER A 6 -22.93 12.50 -15.15
CA SER A 6 -21.77 13.37 -14.98
C SER A 6 -20.67 12.46 -14.52
N ARG A 7 -19.65 12.28 -15.32
CA ARG A 7 -18.42 11.66 -14.91
C ARG A 7 -17.74 12.61 -13.93
N THR A 8 -18.35 12.80 -12.78
CA THR A 8 -17.60 13.21 -11.62
C THR A 8 -16.61 12.08 -11.42
N SER A 9 -15.31 12.40 -11.51
CA SER A 9 -14.26 11.48 -11.22
C SER A 9 -14.68 10.73 -9.96
N GLU A 10 -15.05 9.46 -10.10
CA GLU A 10 -15.45 8.64 -8.97
C GLU A 10 -14.21 8.36 -8.16
N ARG A 11 -14.09 9.08 -7.07
CA ARG A 11 -13.01 8.89 -6.12
C ARG A 11 -13.53 8.09 -4.95
N GLU A 12 -12.89 6.97 -4.69
CA GLU A 12 -13.21 6.13 -3.55
C GLU A 12 -12.03 6.07 -2.61
N LEU A 13 -12.30 6.18 -1.32
CA LEU A 13 -11.29 6.05 -0.27
C LEU A 13 -11.68 4.90 0.64
N ILE A 14 -10.74 3.97 0.86
CA ILE A 14 -10.88 2.89 1.84
C ILE A 14 -9.71 2.99 2.80
N GLU A 15 -9.99 3.06 4.09
CA GLU A 15 -8.98 3.04 5.12
C GLU A 15 -9.10 1.78 5.95
N ILE A 16 -7.97 1.14 6.22
CA ILE A 16 -7.91 0.02 7.16
C ILE A 16 -6.73 0.23 8.09
N CYS A 17 -6.89 -0.17 9.34
CA CYS A 17 -5.84 -0.07 10.33
C CYS A 17 -5.85 -1.33 11.19
N PHE A 18 -4.67 -1.90 11.41
CA PHE A 18 -4.55 -3.13 12.21
C PHE A 18 -3.16 -3.19 12.85
N PRO A 19 -3.01 -3.97 13.95
CA PRO A 19 -1.69 -4.21 14.52
C PRO A 19 -0.73 -4.79 13.48
N SER A 20 0.54 -4.41 13.55
CA SER A 20 1.57 -4.90 12.62
C SER A 20 1.79 -6.39 12.83
N SER A 21 1.17 -7.20 12.00
CA SER A 21 1.19 -8.64 12.07
C SER A 21 1.15 -9.21 10.66
N VAL A 22 2.00 -10.19 10.40
CA VAL A 22 2.03 -10.89 9.11
C VAL A 22 0.66 -11.47 8.77
N GLU A 23 -0.05 -11.99 9.77
CA GLU A 23 -1.37 -12.58 9.58
C GLU A 23 -2.42 -11.57 9.15
N LEU A 24 -2.30 -10.31 9.61
CA LEU A 24 -3.28 -9.28 9.33
C LEU A 24 -3.00 -8.53 8.03
N VAL A 25 -1.78 -8.61 7.50
CA VAL A 25 -1.43 -7.99 6.21
C VAL A 25 -2.30 -8.54 5.07
N VAL A 26 -2.84 -9.74 5.22
CA VAL A 26 -3.77 -10.31 4.25
C VAL A 26 -4.99 -9.40 4.01
N LEU A 27 -5.40 -8.62 5.01
CA LEU A 27 -6.51 -7.68 4.87
C LEU A 27 -6.19 -6.59 3.84
N ALA A 28 -4.96 -6.12 3.81
CA ALA A 28 -4.52 -5.14 2.82
C ALA A 28 -4.53 -5.75 1.41
N ARG A 29 -4.16 -7.01 1.26
CA ARG A 29 -4.22 -7.70 -0.04
C ARG A 29 -5.64 -7.82 -0.57
N PHE A 30 -6.59 -8.20 0.29
CA PHE A 30 -7.99 -8.29 -0.12
C PHE A 30 -8.56 -6.92 -0.51
N THR A 31 -8.21 -5.89 0.24
CA THR A 31 -8.62 -4.53 -0.07
C THR A 31 -8.03 -4.08 -1.42
N ALA A 32 -6.75 -4.37 -1.65
CA ALA A 32 -6.09 -4.09 -2.92
C ALA A 32 -6.80 -4.77 -4.10
N ALA A 33 -7.14 -6.05 -3.96
CA ALA A 33 -7.85 -6.79 -5.00
C ALA A 33 -9.21 -6.16 -5.28
N THR A 34 -9.94 -5.79 -4.25
CA THR A 34 -11.26 -5.20 -4.38
C THR A 34 -11.19 -3.85 -5.09
N ILE A 35 -10.30 -2.97 -4.67
CA ILE A 35 -10.20 -1.64 -5.26
C ILE A 35 -9.62 -1.69 -6.68
N GLY A 36 -8.70 -2.61 -6.94
CA GLY A 36 -8.17 -2.84 -8.29
C GLY A 36 -9.25 -3.29 -9.26
N ALA A 37 -10.12 -4.20 -8.83
CA ALA A 37 -11.27 -4.63 -9.63
C ALA A 37 -12.20 -3.47 -9.93
N ARG A 38 -12.42 -2.58 -8.98
CA ARG A 38 -13.26 -1.39 -9.17
C ARG A 38 -12.61 -0.38 -10.12
N ALA A 39 -11.29 -0.40 -10.23
CA ALA A 39 -10.54 0.44 -11.18
C ALA A 39 -10.45 -0.22 -12.57
N ASN A 40 -11.11 -1.35 -12.76
CA ASN A 40 -11.11 -2.16 -13.98
C ASN A 40 -9.72 -2.70 -14.34
N PHE A 41 -8.91 -2.98 -13.34
CA PHE A 41 -7.64 -3.68 -13.53
C PHE A 41 -7.91 -5.10 -14.00
N ASP A 42 -7.08 -5.61 -14.91
CA ASP A 42 -7.12 -7.03 -15.27
C ASP A 42 -6.50 -7.88 -14.15
N LEU A 43 -6.54 -9.20 -14.31
CA LEU A 43 -6.05 -10.11 -13.27
C LEU A 43 -4.56 -9.91 -12.98
N ASP A 44 -3.77 -9.69 -14.00
CA ASP A 44 -2.33 -9.47 -13.83
C ASP A 44 -2.06 -8.16 -13.08
N GLU A 45 -2.80 -7.12 -13.39
CA GLU A 45 -2.67 -5.83 -12.70
C GLU A 45 -3.11 -5.92 -11.24
N ILE A 46 -4.15 -6.70 -10.96
CA ILE A 46 -4.62 -6.95 -9.59
C ILE A 46 -3.56 -7.73 -8.82
N ASP A 47 -2.98 -8.76 -9.42
CA ASP A 47 -1.93 -9.54 -8.77
C ASP A 47 -0.69 -8.69 -8.49
N ASP A 48 -0.31 -7.84 -9.43
CA ASP A 48 0.80 -6.91 -9.26
C ASP A 48 0.52 -5.92 -8.11
N LEU A 49 -0.70 -5.41 -8.03
CA LEU A 49 -1.10 -4.51 -6.96
C LEU A 49 -1.05 -5.19 -5.59
N ARG A 50 -1.51 -6.44 -5.51
CA ARG A 50 -1.48 -7.21 -4.27
C ARG A 50 -0.04 -7.43 -3.78
N LEU A 51 0.85 -7.82 -4.69
CA LEU A 51 2.27 -7.98 -4.36
C LEU A 51 2.89 -6.66 -3.93
N ALA A 52 2.58 -5.59 -4.64
CA ALA A 52 3.11 -4.27 -4.32
C ALA A 52 2.67 -3.80 -2.93
N VAL A 53 1.43 -4.06 -2.57
CA VAL A 53 0.90 -3.71 -1.24
C VAL A 53 1.62 -4.49 -0.14
N ASP A 54 1.94 -5.76 -0.38
CA ASP A 54 2.77 -6.54 0.55
C ASP A 54 4.15 -5.89 0.73
N GLU A 55 4.75 -5.44 -0.36
CA GLU A 55 6.07 -4.82 -0.31
C GLU A 55 6.07 -3.50 0.47
N LEU A 56 4.96 -2.77 0.48
CA LEU A 56 4.85 -1.57 1.31
C LEU A 56 5.02 -1.89 2.79
N SER A 57 4.45 -3.00 3.26
CA SER A 57 4.55 -3.39 4.67
C SER A 57 5.98 -3.75 5.07
N VAL A 58 6.74 -4.32 4.15
CA VAL A 58 8.14 -4.71 4.38
C VAL A 58 9.07 -3.49 4.41
N SER A 59 8.65 -2.38 3.81
CA SER A 59 9.45 -1.16 3.72
C SER A 59 9.90 -0.60 5.06
N PHE A 60 9.19 -0.92 6.13
CA PHE A 60 9.47 -0.39 7.47
C PHE A 60 10.32 -1.32 8.33
N GLY A 61 10.79 -2.43 7.76
CA GLY A 61 11.49 -3.46 8.51
C GLY A 61 10.51 -4.48 9.12
N PRO A 62 10.98 -5.28 10.08
CA PRO A 62 10.16 -6.32 10.67
C PRO A 62 8.88 -5.77 11.29
N LEU A 63 7.80 -6.55 11.19
CA LEU A 63 6.52 -6.20 11.79
C LEU A 63 6.55 -6.53 13.28
N HIS A 64 6.27 -5.53 14.10
CA HIS A 64 6.26 -5.66 15.55
C HIS A 64 4.87 -5.34 16.10
N GLY A 65 4.42 -6.14 17.07
CA GLY A 65 3.10 -5.99 17.68
C GLY A 65 2.91 -4.71 18.49
N ASP A 66 3.95 -3.91 18.71
CA ASP A 66 3.89 -2.60 19.37
C ASP A 66 3.61 -1.46 18.39
N THR A 67 3.44 -1.76 17.11
CA THR A 67 3.06 -0.81 16.08
C THR A 67 1.80 -1.25 15.37
N SER A 68 1.17 -0.32 14.69
CA SER A 68 0.06 -0.61 13.79
C SER A 68 0.37 -0.10 12.39
N LEU A 69 -0.28 -0.71 11.42
CA LEU A 69 -0.22 -0.28 10.03
C LEU A 69 -1.56 0.34 9.65
N ARG A 70 -1.50 1.50 9.06
CA ARG A 70 -2.65 2.17 8.47
C ARG A 70 -2.47 2.18 6.97
N TYR A 71 -3.44 1.63 6.24
CA TYR A 71 -3.47 1.69 4.79
C TYR A 71 -4.59 2.61 4.33
N GLU A 72 -4.28 3.48 3.41
CA GLU A 72 -5.25 4.31 2.72
C GLU A 72 -5.21 3.94 1.25
N PHE A 73 -6.33 3.45 0.72
CA PHE A 73 -6.49 3.09 -0.67
C PHE A 73 -7.39 4.13 -1.33
N VAL A 74 -6.90 4.75 -2.38
CA VAL A 74 -7.67 5.75 -3.12
C VAL A 74 -7.77 5.29 -4.57
N ARG A 75 -8.99 5.14 -5.05
CA ARG A 75 -9.25 4.95 -6.47
C ARG A 75 -9.70 6.28 -7.07
N ASP A 76 -9.02 6.71 -8.10
CA ASP A 76 -9.38 7.88 -8.88
C ASP A 76 -9.42 7.46 -10.34
N ASP A 77 -10.63 7.21 -10.85
CA ASP A 77 -10.89 6.62 -12.16
C ASP A 77 -10.17 5.28 -12.34
N ASP A 78 -9.14 5.23 -13.15
CA ASP A 78 -8.36 4.03 -13.46
C ASP A 78 -7.04 3.93 -12.69
N THR A 79 -6.85 4.78 -11.68
CA THR A 79 -5.63 4.84 -10.89
C THR A 79 -5.93 4.47 -9.45
N VAL A 80 -5.12 3.59 -8.90
CA VAL A 80 -5.17 3.22 -7.48
C VAL A 80 -3.90 3.71 -6.82
N SER A 81 -4.07 4.49 -5.75
CA SER A 81 -2.97 4.95 -4.91
C SER A 81 -3.10 4.32 -3.54
N VAL A 82 -2.00 3.91 -2.97
CA VAL A 82 -1.98 3.26 -1.64
C VAL A 82 -0.91 3.93 -0.80
N ARG A 83 -1.27 4.27 0.43
CA ARG A 83 -0.32 4.78 1.43
C ARG A 83 -0.36 3.85 2.62
N CYS A 84 0.81 3.46 3.09
CA CYS A 84 0.96 2.68 4.30
C CYS A 84 1.75 3.51 5.31
N THR A 85 1.17 3.73 6.48
CA THR A 85 1.80 4.46 7.57
C THR A 85 1.99 3.50 8.73
N ARG A 86 3.19 3.46 9.27
CA ARG A 86 3.47 2.73 10.49
C ARG A 86 3.33 3.67 11.67
N GLU A 87 2.49 3.31 12.61
CA GLU A 87 2.19 4.11 13.78
C GLU A 87 2.54 3.34 15.04
N PRO A 88 3.13 3.99 16.06
CA PRO A 88 3.30 3.33 17.34
C PRO A 88 1.94 3.15 18.01
N ILE A 89 1.72 1.99 18.61
CA ILE A 89 0.56 1.80 19.47
C ILE A 89 0.84 2.57 20.78
N ALA A 90 -0.09 3.40 21.20
CA ALA A 90 0.05 4.18 22.41
C ALA A 90 0.20 3.26 23.63
N GLY A 91 1.40 3.21 24.20
CA GLY A 91 1.71 2.40 25.39
C GLY A 91 3.13 2.68 25.84
N PRO A 92 3.44 2.40 27.12
CA PRO A 92 4.80 2.56 27.62
C PRO A 92 5.71 1.53 26.96
N GLY A 93 6.82 1.97 26.39
CA GLY A 93 7.88 1.09 25.97
C GLY A 93 7.95 0.78 24.49
N GLY A 94 7.74 1.78 23.67
CA GLY A 94 8.20 1.68 22.29
C GLY A 94 9.72 1.57 22.28
N ALA A 95 10.23 0.42 22.70
CA ALA A 95 11.64 0.15 22.56
C ALA A 95 11.89 0.03 21.07
N SER A 96 12.55 1.02 20.51
CA SER A 96 13.08 0.92 19.18
C SER A 96 14.00 -0.29 19.16
N GLN A 97 13.52 -1.39 18.66
CA GLN A 97 14.34 -2.55 18.41
C GLN A 97 15.21 -2.17 17.22
N GLN A 98 16.44 -1.82 17.49
CA GLN A 98 17.44 -1.61 16.45
C GLN A 98 17.95 -2.96 15.89
N ALA A 99 17.19 -4.03 16.04
CA ALA A 99 17.60 -5.32 15.55
C ALA A 99 17.61 -5.30 14.02
N ASP A 100 18.75 -5.62 13.46
CA ASP A 100 18.96 -6.00 12.06
C ASP A 100 18.75 -4.89 11.01
N ILE A 101 19.28 -3.70 11.29
CA ILE A 101 19.28 -2.60 10.33
C ILE A 101 19.91 -3.02 8.99
N LEU A 102 20.94 -3.87 9.01
CA LEU A 102 21.65 -4.32 7.81
C LEU A 102 20.77 -5.22 6.94
N ASP A 103 20.10 -6.21 7.54
CA ASP A 103 19.20 -7.09 6.82
C ASP A 103 17.99 -6.33 6.27
N TRP A 104 17.53 -5.34 7.02
CA TRP A 104 16.45 -4.48 6.58
C TRP A 104 16.82 -3.66 5.35
N HIS A 105 18.03 -3.13 5.27
CA HIS A 105 18.48 -2.38 4.09
C HIS A 105 18.48 -3.24 2.83
N GLN A 106 18.92 -4.49 2.93
CA GLN A 106 18.90 -5.41 1.78
C GLN A 106 17.49 -5.75 1.36
N ALA A 107 16.61 -6.05 2.33
CA ALA A 107 15.21 -6.33 2.05
C ALA A 107 14.53 -5.12 1.40
N ARG A 108 14.88 -3.92 1.84
CA ARG A 108 14.37 -2.68 1.29
C ARG A 108 14.77 -2.47 -0.17
N GLU A 109 16.02 -2.75 -0.50
CA GLU A 109 16.49 -2.61 -1.89
C GLU A 109 15.76 -3.57 -2.82
N LEU A 110 15.55 -4.81 -2.41
CA LEU A 110 14.79 -5.79 -3.17
C LEU A 110 13.34 -5.35 -3.33
N SER A 111 12.76 -4.84 -2.27
CA SER A 111 11.39 -4.33 -2.27
C SER A 111 11.22 -3.18 -3.26
N GLU A 112 12.15 -2.24 -3.28
CA GLU A 112 12.13 -1.10 -4.21
C GLU A 112 12.24 -1.58 -5.66
N GLN A 113 13.09 -2.57 -5.93
CA GLN A 113 13.22 -3.15 -7.27
C GLN A 113 11.93 -3.83 -7.72
N LEU A 114 11.27 -4.56 -6.83
CA LEU A 114 9.98 -5.18 -7.13
C LEU A 114 8.92 -4.13 -7.40
N LEU A 115 8.87 -3.08 -6.59
CA LEU A 115 7.90 -2.01 -6.79
C LEU A 115 8.11 -1.28 -8.13
N ASP A 116 9.36 -1.12 -8.57
CA ASP A 116 9.65 -0.52 -9.88
C ASP A 116 8.98 -1.29 -11.02
N GLU A 117 8.90 -2.61 -10.90
CA GLU A 117 8.27 -3.46 -11.91
C GLU A 117 6.75 -3.56 -11.78
N LEU A 118 6.23 -3.45 -10.57
CA LEU A 118 4.83 -3.75 -10.26
C LEU A 118 3.91 -2.55 -10.40
N VAL A 119 4.41 -1.34 -10.18
CA VAL A 119 3.58 -0.15 -10.10
C VAL A 119 4.14 0.99 -10.94
N THR A 120 3.31 2.02 -11.15
CA THR A 120 3.68 3.17 -11.97
C THR A 120 4.64 4.10 -11.25
N MET A 121 4.37 4.36 -9.97
CA MET A 121 5.17 5.22 -9.11
C MET A 121 5.15 4.69 -7.69
N HIS A 122 6.23 4.90 -6.97
CA HIS A 122 6.27 4.59 -5.54
C HIS A 122 7.33 5.45 -4.85
N GLY A 123 7.25 5.50 -3.54
CA GLY A 123 8.24 6.25 -2.77
C GLY A 123 8.01 6.11 -1.29
N ARG A 124 8.82 6.83 -0.55
CA ARG A 124 8.73 6.90 0.91
C ARG A 124 8.95 8.32 1.36
N GLU A 125 8.29 8.68 2.44
CA GLU A 125 8.39 10.00 3.02
C GLU A 125 8.20 9.92 4.53
N ILE A 126 8.56 10.99 5.21
CA ILE A 126 8.28 11.14 6.63
C ILE A 126 7.26 12.27 6.76
N VAL A 127 6.11 11.94 7.35
CA VAL A 127 5.02 12.90 7.56
C VAL A 127 4.73 12.95 9.06
N ASN A 128 4.88 14.11 9.68
CA ASN A 128 4.66 14.30 11.12
C ASN A 128 5.47 13.30 11.97
N GLY A 129 6.71 13.04 11.58
CA GLY A 129 7.59 12.12 12.29
C GLY A 129 7.31 10.64 12.06
N ARG A 130 6.35 10.32 11.20
CA ARG A 130 5.99 8.94 10.89
C ARG A 130 6.45 8.55 9.49
N SER A 131 6.92 7.31 9.37
CA SER A 131 7.33 6.77 8.07
C SER A 131 6.10 6.38 7.27
N VAL A 132 6.06 6.85 6.02
CA VAL A 132 4.99 6.54 5.08
C VAL A 132 5.62 5.94 3.81
N ALA A 133 5.11 4.81 3.40
CA ALA A 133 5.43 4.22 2.09
C ALA A 133 4.20 4.33 1.21
N TRP A 134 4.38 4.64 -0.05
CA TRP A 134 3.25 4.85 -0.95
C TRP A 134 3.53 4.30 -2.34
N LEU A 135 2.46 4.01 -3.05
CA LEU A 135 2.53 3.62 -4.46
C LEU A 135 1.32 4.16 -5.22
N SER A 136 1.46 4.21 -6.52
CA SER A 136 0.37 4.53 -7.43
C SER A 136 0.48 3.62 -8.66
N LYS A 137 -0.64 3.01 -9.03
CA LYS A 137 -0.73 2.14 -10.19
C LYS A 137 -1.88 2.59 -11.08
N GLN A 138 -1.55 2.91 -12.31
CA GLN A 138 -2.55 3.23 -13.32
C GLN A 138 -2.85 1.98 -14.15
N ARG A 139 -4.12 1.80 -14.50
CA ARG A 139 -4.50 0.73 -15.42
C ARG A 139 -3.73 0.88 -16.72
N GLY A 140 -3.12 -0.19 -17.17
CA GLY A 140 -2.43 -0.20 -18.44
C GLY A 140 -3.41 0.02 -19.59
N ILE A 141 -2.94 0.76 -20.61
CA ILE A 141 -3.67 0.81 -21.87
C ILE A 141 -3.47 -0.56 -22.49
N GLY A 142 -4.57 -1.30 -22.64
CA GLY A 142 -4.51 -2.60 -23.27
C GLY A 142 -3.88 -2.52 -24.65
N PRO A 143 -3.35 -3.63 -25.17
CA PRO A 143 -2.76 -3.62 -26.50
C PRO A 143 -3.79 -3.12 -27.50
N ALA A 144 -3.34 -2.20 -28.30
CA ALA A 144 -4.14 -1.62 -29.36
C ALA A 144 -4.60 -2.73 -30.34
#